data_27dc2e0605bfc688c04da92bdece8349
#
_entry.id   27dc2e0605bfc688c04da92bdece8349
#
_cell.length_a   1.000
_cell.length_b   1.000
_cell.length_c   1.000
_cell.angle_alpha   90.00
_cell.angle_beta   90.00
_cell.angle_gamma   90.00
#
_symmetry.space_group_name_H-M   'P 1'
#
loop_
_entity.id
_entity.type
_entity.pdbx_description
1 polymer ?
#
loop_
_entity_poly.entity_id
_entity_poly.type
_entity_poly.pdbx_seq_one_letter_code
_entity_poly.pdbx_strand_id
1 'polypeptide(L)'
;GALVALFFMPLNVFAAKGDQGVDWAIYQGEQGRFGYAHDKFAIAQIGGYNASGIYEQYTYKTQVASAIAQGKRAHTYIWYDTWGNMDIAKTTMDYFLPRIQTPKNSIVALDFEHGALASVPDGYGGYVSSDAEKAANTETILYGMRRIKQAGYTPMYYSYKPFTLNHVNYQQIIKEFPNSLWIAAYPIDGVSPYPLYAYFPSMDGIGIWQFTSAYIAGGLDGNVDLTGITDSGYTDTNKPETDTPATDAGEEIEKIPNSDVKVGDTVKVKFSVDAWATGEAIPDWVKGNSYKVQEATGSRVLLEGILSWISKGDIELLPDAATVPDKQPEATHVVQYGETLS
;
A
#
# COMPACT_ATOMS: atom_id res chain seq x y z
N GLY A 1 27.23 -50.02 17.82
CA GLY A 1 26.45 -49.21 16.94
C GLY A 1 26.02 -47.90 17.63
N ALA A 2 26.61 -46.76 17.26
CA ALA A 2 26.21 -45.45 17.74
C ALA A 2 25.07 -44.94 16.85
N LEU A 3 23.92 -44.69 17.46
CA LEU A 3 22.77 -44.09 16.80
C LEU A 3 23.01 -42.56 16.73
N VAL A 4 23.31 -42.02 15.56
CA VAL A 4 23.39 -40.60 15.32
C VAL A 4 21.95 -40.11 15.11
N ALA A 5 21.38 -39.49 16.13
CA ALA A 5 20.11 -38.76 16.00
C ALA A 5 20.37 -37.45 15.24
N LEU A 6 19.99 -37.41 13.98
CA LEU A 6 19.88 -36.17 13.23
C LEU A 6 18.72 -35.35 13.80
N PHE A 7 19.06 -34.34 14.58
CA PHE A 7 18.13 -33.27 14.93
C PHE A 7 17.87 -32.44 13.66
N PHE A 8 16.72 -32.66 13.02
CA PHE A 8 16.15 -31.67 12.11
C PHE A 8 15.72 -30.48 12.95
N MET A 9 16.55 -29.46 13.04
CA MET A 9 16.05 -28.14 13.42
C MET A 9 15.12 -27.69 12.30
N PRO A 10 13.87 -27.28 12.61
CA PRO A 10 13.06 -26.62 11.60
C PRO A 10 13.85 -25.38 11.17
N LEU A 11 14.18 -25.30 9.89
CA LEU A 11 14.59 -24.05 9.27
C LEU A 11 13.42 -23.11 9.48
N ASN A 12 13.58 -22.14 10.38
CA ASN A 12 12.69 -21.00 10.45
C ASN A 12 12.80 -20.30 9.09
N VAL A 13 11.87 -20.62 8.21
CA VAL A 13 11.66 -19.83 6.99
C VAL A 13 11.06 -18.54 7.50
N PHE A 14 11.91 -17.55 7.77
CA PHE A 14 11.46 -16.20 7.99
C PHE A 14 10.65 -15.80 6.76
N ALA A 15 9.47 -15.18 6.98
CA ALA A 15 8.74 -14.54 5.93
C ALA A 15 9.72 -13.74 5.10
N ALA A 16 9.79 -14.03 3.82
CA ALA A 16 10.70 -13.30 2.97
C ALA A 16 10.13 -11.88 2.83
N LYS A 17 10.77 -10.90 3.48
CA LYS A 17 10.60 -9.51 3.12
C LYS A 17 10.78 -9.41 1.61
N GLY A 18 9.85 -8.69 0.95
CA GLY A 18 9.87 -8.58 -0.49
C GLY A 18 8.97 -9.57 -1.22
N ASP A 19 8.22 -10.43 -0.50
CA ASP A 19 7.18 -11.24 -1.12
C ASP A 19 6.18 -10.35 -1.84
N GLN A 20 5.90 -10.68 -3.10
CA GLN A 20 4.88 -10.01 -3.90
C GLN A 20 3.56 -10.77 -3.83
N GLY A 21 2.48 -10.03 -4.03
CA GLY A 21 1.13 -10.55 -4.06
C GLY A 21 0.17 -9.58 -4.71
N VAL A 22 -1.10 -9.88 -4.64
CA VAL A 22 -2.16 -9.16 -5.33
C VAL A 22 -3.29 -8.79 -4.38
N ASP A 23 -4.11 -7.83 -4.76
CA ASP A 23 -5.40 -7.66 -4.10
C ASP A 23 -6.55 -7.80 -5.11
N TRP A 24 -7.68 -8.26 -4.60
CA TRP A 24 -8.82 -8.68 -5.39
C TRP A 24 -10.13 -8.08 -4.90
N ALA A 25 -10.94 -7.67 -5.88
CA ALA A 25 -12.36 -7.41 -5.72
C ALA A 25 -13.16 -8.27 -6.72
N ILE A 26 -14.39 -7.88 -7.01
CA ILE A 26 -15.25 -8.54 -7.99
C ILE A 26 -14.61 -8.64 -9.39
N TYR A 27 -13.75 -7.69 -9.74
CA TYR A 27 -13.17 -7.57 -11.09
C TYR A 27 -12.19 -8.69 -11.45
N GLN A 28 -11.64 -9.40 -10.47
CA GLN A 28 -10.73 -10.53 -10.68
C GLN A 28 -11.46 -11.88 -10.77
N GLY A 29 -12.79 -11.85 -10.76
CA GLY A 29 -13.65 -13.03 -10.93
C GLY A 29 -13.73 -13.94 -9.70
N GLU A 30 -14.50 -15.01 -9.80
CA GLU A 30 -14.82 -15.90 -8.67
C GLU A 30 -13.59 -16.60 -8.07
N GLN A 31 -12.58 -16.88 -8.87
CA GLN A 31 -11.37 -17.59 -8.41
C GLN A 31 -10.21 -16.64 -8.07
N GLY A 32 -10.36 -15.35 -8.34
CA GLY A 32 -9.25 -14.43 -8.32
C GLY A 32 -8.21 -14.75 -9.40
N ARG A 33 -7.18 -13.91 -9.50
CA ARG A 33 -6.11 -14.09 -10.47
C ARG A 33 -4.79 -13.61 -9.88
N PHE A 34 -3.79 -14.48 -9.86
CA PHE A 34 -2.40 -14.09 -9.61
C PHE A 34 -1.77 -13.53 -10.88
N GLY A 35 -0.79 -12.64 -10.73
CA GLY A 35 -0.06 -12.08 -11.86
C GLY A 35 1.05 -13.01 -12.32
N TYR A 36 1.79 -13.54 -11.36
CA TYR A 36 3.01 -14.31 -11.62
C TYR A 36 3.14 -15.52 -10.70
N ALA A 37 3.94 -16.50 -11.11
CA ALA A 37 4.19 -17.71 -10.32
C ALA A 37 4.84 -17.42 -8.96
N HIS A 38 5.59 -16.34 -8.86
CA HIS A 38 6.25 -15.93 -7.61
C HIS A 38 5.33 -15.26 -6.59
N ASP A 39 4.09 -14.93 -6.94
CA ASP A 39 3.14 -14.34 -6.00
C ASP A 39 2.91 -15.26 -4.80
N LYS A 40 2.91 -14.70 -3.60
CA LYS A 40 2.82 -15.44 -2.35
C LYS A 40 1.52 -15.21 -1.58
N PHE A 41 0.83 -14.11 -1.83
CA PHE A 41 -0.38 -13.75 -1.10
C PHE A 41 -1.41 -13.06 -1.97
N ALA A 42 -2.66 -13.08 -1.49
CA ALA A 42 -3.75 -12.28 -2.02
C ALA A 42 -4.55 -11.66 -0.87
N ILE A 43 -5.02 -10.43 -1.07
CA ILE A 43 -5.89 -9.72 -0.13
C ILE A 43 -7.24 -9.53 -0.82
N ALA A 44 -8.27 -10.26 -0.37
CA ALA A 44 -9.57 -10.31 -1.04
C ALA A 44 -10.60 -9.42 -0.34
N GLN A 45 -11.39 -8.68 -1.11
CA GLN A 45 -12.47 -7.86 -0.60
C GLN A 45 -13.65 -8.71 -0.14
N ILE A 46 -14.03 -8.58 1.14
CA ILE A 46 -15.22 -9.24 1.67
C ILE A 46 -16.52 -8.49 1.33
N GLY A 47 -16.42 -7.20 1.13
CA GLY A 47 -17.48 -6.24 0.94
C GLY A 47 -17.16 -4.95 1.67
N GLY A 48 -18.17 -4.23 2.09
CA GLY A 48 -17.95 -2.99 2.83
C GLY A 48 -19.22 -2.19 3.07
N TYR A 49 -19.02 -0.93 3.41
CA TYR A 49 -20.05 0.06 3.57
C TYR A 49 -19.81 1.22 2.60
N ASN A 50 -20.83 1.60 1.87
CA ASN A 50 -20.82 2.76 0.97
C ASN A 50 -22.10 3.58 1.13
N ALA A 51 -22.35 4.54 0.27
CA ALA A 51 -23.54 5.40 0.32
C ALA A 51 -24.88 4.62 0.28
N SER A 52 -24.88 3.37 -0.20
CA SER A 52 -26.06 2.48 -0.22
C SER A 52 -26.14 1.57 1.01
N GLY A 53 -25.21 1.66 1.94
CA GLY A 53 -25.11 0.82 3.14
C GLY A 53 -24.17 -0.36 2.98
N ILE A 54 -24.41 -1.43 3.76
CA ILE A 54 -23.62 -2.67 3.70
C ILE A 54 -23.82 -3.35 2.34
N TYR A 55 -22.72 -3.82 1.76
CA TYR A 55 -22.73 -4.71 0.59
C TYR A 55 -21.71 -5.83 0.75
N GLU A 56 -21.99 -6.99 0.19
CA GLU A 56 -21.09 -8.14 0.16
C GLU A 56 -20.48 -8.32 -1.23
N GLN A 57 -19.23 -8.77 -1.28
CA GLN A 57 -18.61 -9.27 -2.51
C GLN A 57 -18.90 -10.76 -2.65
N TYR A 58 -19.71 -11.17 -3.64
CA TYR A 58 -20.05 -12.57 -3.86
C TYR A 58 -18.84 -13.44 -4.22
N THR A 59 -17.78 -12.84 -4.73
CA THR A 59 -16.53 -13.52 -5.11
C THR A 59 -15.61 -13.83 -3.92
N TYR A 60 -15.84 -13.23 -2.75
CA TYR A 60 -14.90 -13.28 -1.63
C TYR A 60 -14.57 -14.71 -1.18
N LYS A 61 -15.61 -15.52 -0.93
CA LYS A 61 -15.41 -16.87 -0.39
C LYS A 61 -14.65 -17.79 -1.36
N THR A 62 -14.97 -17.70 -2.64
CA THR A 62 -14.32 -18.50 -3.68
C THR A 62 -12.91 -18.02 -3.97
N GLN A 63 -12.67 -16.71 -3.93
CA GLN A 63 -11.32 -16.13 -4.04
C GLN A 63 -10.41 -16.59 -2.90
N VAL A 64 -10.87 -16.48 -1.64
CA VAL A 64 -10.10 -16.96 -0.47
C VAL A 64 -9.80 -18.47 -0.59
N ALA A 65 -10.80 -19.28 -0.91
CA ALA A 65 -10.62 -20.72 -1.08
C ALA A 65 -9.61 -21.04 -2.22
N SER A 66 -9.69 -20.32 -3.33
CA SER A 66 -8.78 -20.47 -4.47
C SER A 66 -7.33 -20.14 -4.09
N ALA A 67 -7.09 -19.04 -3.38
CA ALA A 67 -5.75 -18.67 -2.94
C ALA A 67 -5.15 -19.74 -2.02
N ILE A 68 -5.91 -20.21 -1.03
CA ILE A 68 -5.46 -21.24 -0.08
C ILE A 68 -5.19 -22.57 -0.81
N ALA A 69 -6.06 -22.99 -1.73
CA ALA A 69 -5.87 -24.21 -2.51
C ALA A 69 -4.61 -24.18 -3.37
N GLN A 70 -4.15 -23.00 -3.79
CA GLN A 70 -2.91 -22.79 -4.51
C GLN A 70 -1.68 -22.65 -3.58
N GLY A 71 -1.84 -22.87 -2.27
CA GLY A 71 -0.77 -22.74 -1.27
C GLY A 71 -0.34 -21.29 -1.03
N LYS A 72 -1.19 -20.31 -1.36
CA LYS A 72 -0.94 -18.89 -1.15
C LYS A 72 -1.58 -18.39 0.13
N ARG A 73 -1.04 -17.33 0.72
CA ARG A 73 -1.60 -16.70 1.91
C ARG A 73 -2.77 -15.80 1.51
N ALA A 74 -3.96 -16.10 2.02
CA ALA A 74 -5.15 -15.31 1.79
C ALA A 74 -5.42 -14.37 2.97
N HIS A 75 -5.68 -13.13 2.67
CA HIS A 75 -6.02 -12.06 3.61
C HIS A 75 -7.33 -11.40 3.19
N THR A 76 -7.84 -10.50 4.01
CA THR A 76 -9.14 -9.87 3.82
C THR A 76 -9.00 -8.35 3.84
N TYR A 77 -9.78 -7.64 3.03
CA TYR A 77 -10.03 -6.22 3.25
C TYR A 77 -11.52 -5.88 3.20
N ILE A 78 -11.88 -4.79 3.87
CA ILE A 78 -13.22 -4.27 4.02
C ILE A 78 -13.23 -2.85 3.48
N TRP A 79 -14.06 -2.54 2.50
CA TRP A 79 -14.32 -1.17 2.08
C TRP A 79 -15.00 -0.40 3.22
N TYR A 80 -14.37 0.68 3.69
CA TYR A 80 -14.68 1.26 4.99
C TYR A 80 -15.01 2.75 4.92
N ASP A 81 -16.03 3.11 4.15
CA ASP A 81 -16.54 4.47 4.04
C ASP A 81 -17.36 4.83 5.28
N THR A 82 -16.71 5.33 6.30
CA THR A 82 -17.38 5.72 7.56
C THR A 82 -17.79 7.17 7.63
N TRP A 83 -17.21 8.03 6.81
CA TRP A 83 -17.40 9.50 6.86
C TRP A 83 -17.20 10.08 8.27
N GLY A 84 -16.30 9.50 9.07
CA GLY A 84 -16.09 9.90 10.46
C GLY A 84 -17.25 9.54 11.40
N ASN A 85 -18.20 8.72 10.96
CA ASN A 85 -19.38 8.32 11.73
C ASN A 85 -19.14 6.99 12.45
N MET A 86 -19.14 7.05 13.78
CA MET A 86 -18.86 5.89 14.64
C MET A 86 -19.96 4.81 14.55
N ASP A 87 -21.22 5.16 14.29
CA ASP A 87 -22.29 4.18 14.16
C ASP A 87 -22.17 3.37 12.88
N ILE A 88 -21.69 3.99 11.80
CA ILE A 88 -21.33 3.28 10.57
C ILE A 88 -20.14 2.35 10.81
N ALA A 89 -19.12 2.81 11.52
CA ALA A 89 -17.96 1.99 11.89
C ALA A 89 -18.38 0.74 12.69
N LYS A 90 -19.24 0.91 13.69
CA LYS A 90 -19.80 -0.19 14.50
C LYS A 90 -20.60 -1.16 13.64
N THR A 91 -21.52 -0.66 12.84
CA THR A 91 -22.36 -1.46 11.95
C THR A 91 -21.52 -2.31 11.00
N THR A 92 -20.48 -1.71 10.41
CA THR A 92 -19.58 -2.38 9.47
C THR A 92 -18.80 -3.49 10.15
N MET A 93 -18.21 -3.22 11.32
CA MET A 93 -17.44 -4.23 12.06
C MET A 93 -18.33 -5.37 12.57
N ASP A 94 -19.51 -5.07 13.12
CA ASP A 94 -20.46 -6.08 13.61
C ASP A 94 -20.92 -7.00 12.48
N TYR A 95 -21.07 -6.46 11.28
CA TYR A 95 -21.48 -7.25 10.13
C TYR A 95 -20.37 -8.15 9.60
N PHE A 96 -19.16 -7.61 9.33
CA PHE A 96 -18.13 -8.35 8.60
C PHE A 96 -17.26 -9.25 9.47
N LEU A 97 -16.93 -8.88 10.72
CA LEU A 97 -16.03 -9.69 11.54
C LEU A 97 -16.46 -11.16 11.70
N PRO A 98 -17.74 -11.48 11.91
CA PRO A 98 -18.19 -12.90 12.00
C PRO A 98 -18.14 -13.65 10.66
N ARG A 99 -17.97 -12.94 9.53
CA ARG A 99 -18.03 -13.49 8.16
C ARG A 99 -16.69 -13.73 7.51
N ILE A 100 -15.60 -13.35 8.18
CA ILE A 100 -14.23 -13.52 7.66
C ILE A 100 -13.93 -15.00 7.48
N GLN A 101 -13.40 -15.35 6.30
CA GLN A 101 -13.09 -16.74 5.90
C GLN A 101 -11.58 -17.04 5.93
N THR A 102 -10.74 -16.01 6.09
CA THR A 102 -9.28 -16.20 6.19
C THR A 102 -8.89 -16.67 7.59
N PRO A 103 -7.74 -17.34 7.78
CA PRO A 103 -7.33 -17.88 9.08
C PRO A 103 -7.25 -16.81 10.18
N LYS A 104 -7.40 -17.21 11.43
CA LYS A 104 -7.09 -16.32 12.56
C LYS A 104 -5.66 -15.82 12.46
N ASN A 105 -5.42 -14.63 12.97
CA ASN A 105 -4.21 -13.84 12.83
C ASN A 105 -3.90 -13.35 11.40
N SER A 106 -4.62 -13.78 10.35
CA SER A 106 -4.45 -13.19 9.03
C SER A 106 -4.80 -11.69 9.04
N ILE A 107 -4.34 -10.98 8.03
CA ILE A 107 -4.61 -9.55 7.88
C ILE A 107 -6.10 -9.34 7.59
N VAL A 108 -6.67 -8.35 8.26
CA VAL A 108 -7.93 -7.70 7.89
C VAL A 108 -7.66 -6.21 7.77
N ALA A 109 -7.70 -5.70 6.55
CA ALA A 109 -7.43 -4.29 6.26
C ALA A 109 -8.72 -3.49 6.13
N LEU A 110 -8.66 -2.23 6.56
CA LEU A 110 -9.71 -1.23 6.35
C LEU A 110 -9.29 -0.37 5.17
N ASP A 111 -10.02 -0.49 4.07
CA ASP A 111 -9.86 0.31 2.86
C ASP A 111 -10.61 1.63 3.04
N PHE A 112 -9.86 2.68 3.37
CA PHE A 112 -10.39 3.98 3.77
C PHE A 112 -9.99 5.05 2.76
N GLU A 113 -10.87 5.31 1.82
CA GLU A 113 -10.65 6.28 0.76
C GLU A 113 -11.64 7.46 0.79
N HIS A 114 -12.71 7.35 1.58
CA HIS A 114 -13.72 8.38 1.79
C HIS A 114 -13.95 8.60 3.28
N GLY A 115 -13.38 9.66 3.81
CA GLY A 115 -13.60 10.09 5.19
C GLY A 115 -14.76 11.09 5.33
N ALA A 116 -14.85 11.72 6.49
CA ALA A 116 -15.75 12.85 6.70
C ALA A 116 -15.55 13.90 5.59
N LEU A 117 -16.63 14.52 5.16
CA LEU A 117 -16.58 15.55 4.10
C LEU A 117 -15.62 16.66 4.52
N ALA A 118 -14.59 16.87 3.70
CA ALA A 118 -13.58 17.88 3.95
C ALA A 118 -14.19 19.29 3.85
N SER A 119 -13.91 20.14 4.83
CA SER A 119 -14.57 21.45 4.99
C SER A 119 -13.63 22.65 4.85
N VAL A 120 -12.30 22.42 4.84
CA VAL A 120 -11.30 23.49 4.70
C VAL A 120 -10.88 23.60 3.24
N PRO A 121 -11.08 24.77 2.58
CA PRO A 121 -10.58 24.97 1.22
C PRO A 121 -9.06 24.78 1.13
N ASP A 122 -8.61 24.05 0.12
CA ASP A 122 -7.18 23.80 -0.15
C ASP A 122 -6.49 24.95 -0.93
N GLY A 123 -7.26 25.96 -1.33
CA GLY A 123 -6.78 27.09 -2.12
C GLY A 123 -6.70 26.85 -3.63
N TYR A 124 -7.07 25.64 -4.10
CA TYR A 124 -6.98 25.22 -5.51
C TYR A 124 -8.31 24.71 -6.06
N GLY A 125 -9.41 24.99 -5.35
CA GLY A 125 -10.75 24.58 -5.72
C GLY A 125 -11.21 23.25 -5.14
N GLY A 126 -10.36 22.60 -4.31
CA GLY A 126 -10.67 21.41 -3.52
C GLY A 126 -10.79 21.72 -2.03
N TYR A 127 -10.88 20.65 -1.24
CA TYR A 127 -11.04 20.74 0.21
C TYR A 127 -10.19 19.67 0.91
N VAL A 128 -9.64 20.04 2.08
CA VAL A 128 -8.98 19.13 3.02
C VAL A 128 -9.79 19.04 4.31
N SER A 129 -9.58 18.00 5.09
CA SER A 129 -10.25 17.85 6.39
C SER A 129 -9.70 18.84 7.41
N SER A 130 -10.60 19.45 8.19
CA SER A 130 -10.25 20.16 9.41
C SER A 130 -9.66 19.21 10.45
N ASP A 131 -9.04 19.74 11.50
CA ASP A 131 -8.51 18.91 12.61
C ASP A 131 -9.60 18.05 13.26
N ALA A 132 -10.83 18.59 13.38
CA ALA A 132 -11.95 17.83 13.93
C ALA A 132 -12.39 16.68 13.01
N GLU A 133 -12.40 16.89 11.70
CA GLU A 133 -12.72 15.87 10.70
C GLU A 133 -11.62 14.79 10.65
N LYS A 134 -10.34 15.19 10.67
CA LYS A 134 -9.21 14.25 10.79
C LYS A 134 -9.32 13.40 12.06
N ALA A 135 -9.67 14.00 13.19
CA ALA A 135 -9.87 13.28 14.44
C ALA A 135 -11.02 12.28 14.34
N ALA A 136 -12.17 12.68 13.78
CA ALA A 136 -13.32 11.80 13.60
C ALA A 136 -12.99 10.62 12.67
N ASN A 137 -12.33 10.86 11.53
CA ASN A 137 -11.86 9.83 10.62
C ASN A 137 -10.93 8.84 11.33
N THR A 138 -9.94 9.37 12.06
CA THR A 138 -8.95 8.56 12.79
C THR A 138 -9.59 7.71 13.88
N GLU A 139 -10.58 8.24 14.60
CA GLU A 139 -11.32 7.48 15.62
C GLU A 139 -12.07 6.29 15.03
N THR A 140 -12.74 6.46 13.87
CA THR A 140 -13.43 5.34 13.22
C THR A 140 -12.46 4.27 12.73
N ILE A 141 -11.30 4.66 12.22
CA ILE A 141 -10.23 3.73 11.79
C ILE A 141 -9.69 2.96 12.99
N LEU A 142 -9.28 3.66 14.06
CA LEU A 142 -8.76 3.02 15.27
C LEU A 142 -9.79 2.10 15.92
N TYR A 143 -11.06 2.51 15.95
CA TYR A 143 -12.15 1.65 16.40
C TYR A 143 -12.20 0.33 15.61
N GLY A 144 -12.22 0.42 14.28
CA GLY A 144 -12.25 -0.75 13.41
C GLY A 144 -11.02 -1.65 13.60
N MET A 145 -9.82 -1.08 13.65
CA MET A 145 -8.58 -1.82 13.87
C MET A 145 -8.54 -2.53 15.23
N ARG A 146 -9.02 -1.89 16.30
CA ARG A 146 -9.16 -2.51 17.62
C ARG A 146 -10.15 -3.67 17.61
N ARG A 147 -11.29 -3.51 16.93
CA ARG A 147 -12.29 -4.57 16.76
C ARG A 147 -11.73 -5.78 15.99
N ILE A 148 -10.96 -5.52 14.93
CA ILE A 148 -10.25 -6.54 14.15
C ILE A 148 -9.27 -7.31 15.05
N LYS A 149 -8.46 -6.61 15.82
CA LYS A 149 -7.51 -7.22 16.77
C LYS A 149 -8.24 -8.05 17.85
N GLN A 150 -9.33 -7.52 18.42
CA GLN A 150 -10.14 -8.25 19.42
C GLN A 150 -10.77 -9.51 18.84
N ALA A 151 -11.12 -9.51 17.56
CA ALA A 151 -11.62 -10.67 16.85
C ALA A 151 -10.54 -11.71 16.50
N GLY A 152 -9.28 -11.44 16.83
CA GLY A 152 -8.14 -12.33 16.62
C GLY A 152 -7.52 -12.26 15.23
N TYR A 153 -7.54 -11.09 14.60
CA TYR A 153 -6.92 -10.81 13.31
C TYR A 153 -5.87 -9.70 13.40
N THR A 154 -5.02 -9.59 12.39
CA THR A 154 -4.00 -8.54 12.29
C THR A 154 -4.59 -7.34 11.56
N PRO A 155 -4.79 -6.18 12.24
CA PRO A 155 -5.40 -5.03 11.63
C PRO A 155 -4.42 -4.27 10.74
N MET A 156 -4.90 -3.78 9.58
CA MET A 156 -4.20 -2.83 8.74
C MET A 156 -5.13 -1.71 8.25
N TYR A 157 -4.54 -0.59 7.91
CA TYR A 157 -5.17 0.56 7.28
C TYR A 157 -4.65 0.67 5.85
N TYR A 158 -5.57 0.71 4.86
CA TYR A 158 -5.22 0.96 3.47
C TYR A 158 -5.72 2.34 3.04
N SER A 159 -4.86 3.04 2.34
CA SER A 159 -5.16 4.22 1.54
C SER A 159 -3.95 4.62 0.69
N TYR A 160 -3.94 5.84 0.17
CA TYR A 160 -2.79 6.44 -0.48
C TYR A 160 -2.27 7.65 0.31
N LYS A 161 -0.99 7.98 0.12
CA LYS A 161 -0.30 8.96 1.00
C LYS A 161 -0.95 10.34 1.02
N PRO A 162 -1.28 11.01 -0.13
CA PRO A 162 -1.89 12.34 -0.09
C PRO A 162 -3.22 12.36 0.67
N PHE A 163 -4.08 11.37 0.46
CA PHE A 163 -5.33 11.25 1.19
C PHE A 163 -5.09 11.05 2.68
N THR A 164 -4.18 10.17 3.05
CA THR A 164 -3.84 9.92 4.46
C THR A 164 -3.37 11.19 5.16
N LEU A 165 -2.47 11.95 4.56
CA LEU A 165 -1.98 13.21 5.13
C LEU A 165 -3.08 14.26 5.25
N ASN A 166 -4.01 14.31 4.28
CA ASN A 166 -5.07 15.31 4.24
C ASN A 166 -6.25 15.01 5.18
N HIS A 167 -6.49 13.73 5.49
CA HIS A 167 -7.75 13.32 6.11
C HIS A 167 -7.59 12.47 7.37
N VAL A 168 -6.37 12.07 7.74
CA VAL A 168 -6.13 11.13 8.83
C VAL A 168 -4.93 11.54 9.69
N ASN A 169 -5.02 11.34 10.99
CA ASN A 169 -3.89 11.47 11.91
C ASN A 169 -3.15 10.11 12.00
N TYR A 170 -2.47 9.72 10.93
CA TYR A 170 -1.89 8.39 10.78
C TYR A 170 -0.82 8.05 11.84
N GLN A 171 -0.13 9.07 12.41
CA GLN A 171 0.82 8.87 13.51
C GLN A 171 0.15 8.23 14.73
N GLN A 172 -1.14 8.51 14.97
CA GLN A 172 -1.89 7.83 16.03
C GLN A 172 -2.12 6.36 15.70
N ILE A 173 -2.35 6.04 14.43
CA ILE A 173 -2.52 4.66 13.97
C ILE A 173 -1.23 3.87 14.17
N ILE A 174 -0.10 4.35 13.65
CA ILE A 174 1.18 3.62 13.75
C ILE A 174 1.75 3.58 15.17
N LYS A 175 1.38 4.52 16.02
CA LYS A 175 1.72 4.48 17.45
C LYS A 175 1.06 3.29 18.17
N GLU A 176 -0.19 2.99 17.85
CA GLU A 176 -0.93 1.87 18.42
C GLU A 176 -0.69 0.56 17.68
N PHE A 177 -0.58 0.62 16.37
CA PHE A 177 -0.38 -0.51 15.46
C PHE A 177 0.84 -0.25 14.56
N PRO A 178 2.07 -0.52 15.03
CA PRO A 178 3.27 -0.34 14.22
C PRO A 178 3.23 -1.17 12.92
N ASN A 179 3.76 -0.61 11.83
CA ASN A 179 3.84 -1.27 10.51
C ASN A 179 2.49 -1.76 9.97
N SER A 180 1.40 -1.09 10.33
CA SER A 180 0.04 -1.46 9.94
C SER A 180 -0.50 -0.69 8.74
N LEU A 181 0.30 0.12 8.08
CA LEU A 181 -0.14 0.84 6.90
C LEU A 181 0.08 0.00 5.64
N TRP A 182 -0.95 -0.10 4.82
CA TRP A 182 -0.91 -0.60 3.45
C TRP A 182 -1.16 0.61 2.54
N ILE A 183 -0.13 1.10 1.89
CA ILE A 183 -0.17 2.37 1.16
C ILE A 183 0.02 2.15 -0.34
N ALA A 184 -0.88 2.76 -1.12
CA ALA A 184 -0.78 2.81 -2.56
C ALA A 184 0.06 4.00 -3.02
N ALA A 185 1.06 3.75 -3.86
CA ALA A 185 1.81 4.76 -4.60
C ALA A 185 2.49 4.10 -5.79
N TYR A 186 2.15 4.52 -7.01
CA TYR A 186 2.64 3.86 -8.24
C TYR A 186 2.69 4.81 -9.43
N PRO A 187 3.44 4.46 -10.51
CA PRO A 187 3.43 5.20 -11.77
C PRO A 187 2.04 5.16 -12.42
N ILE A 188 1.73 6.22 -13.17
CA ILE A 188 0.43 6.36 -13.85
C ILE A 188 0.32 5.42 -15.05
N ASP A 189 1.44 5.09 -15.70
CA ASP A 189 1.47 4.36 -16.98
C ASP A 189 2.35 3.11 -16.92
N GLY A 190 1.92 2.09 -17.68
CA GLY A 190 2.71 0.91 -17.99
C GLY A 190 2.54 -0.25 -17.02
N VAL A 191 2.85 -1.45 -17.54
CA VAL A 191 2.87 -2.69 -16.73
C VAL A 191 4.10 -2.65 -15.82
N SER A 192 3.87 -2.84 -14.52
CA SER A 192 4.92 -2.84 -13.51
C SER A 192 4.94 -4.17 -12.75
N PRO A 193 5.71 -5.18 -13.23
CA PRO A 193 5.76 -6.50 -12.60
C PRO A 193 6.57 -6.52 -11.29
N TYR A 194 7.33 -5.47 -11.01
CA TYR A 194 8.16 -5.32 -9.82
C TYR A 194 8.05 -3.91 -9.24
N PRO A 195 8.26 -3.76 -7.91
CA PRO A 195 8.27 -2.45 -7.28
C PRO A 195 9.32 -1.52 -7.88
N LEU A 196 8.91 -0.33 -8.29
CA LEU A 196 9.80 0.75 -8.69
C LEU A 196 10.00 1.68 -7.49
N TYR A 197 11.09 1.53 -6.77
CA TYR A 197 11.32 2.25 -5.50
C TYR A 197 11.39 3.77 -5.64
N ALA A 198 11.60 4.31 -6.85
CA ALA A 198 11.44 5.73 -7.13
C ALA A 198 10.03 6.26 -6.79
N TYR A 199 9.02 5.37 -6.76
CA TYR A 199 7.63 5.69 -6.41
C TYR A 199 7.26 5.30 -4.98
N PHE A 200 8.24 4.84 -4.18
CA PHE A 200 7.99 4.47 -2.80
C PHE A 200 7.45 5.68 -2.01
N PRO A 201 6.36 5.53 -1.24
CA PRO A 201 5.69 6.66 -0.62
C PRO A 201 6.46 7.31 0.54
N SER A 202 7.56 6.72 1.01
CA SER A 202 8.45 7.26 2.06
C SER A 202 7.68 7.79 3.28
N MET A 203 6.82 6.93 3.84
CA MET A 203 6.07 7.16 5.07
C MET A 203 6.50 6.16 6.13
N ASP A 204 6.46 6.58 7.39
CA ASP A 204 6.62 5.67 8.52
C ASP A 204 5.44 4.68 8.61
N GLY A 205 5.73 3.47 9.10
CA GLY A 205 4.71 2.50 9.47
C GLY A 205 4.09 1.71 8.31
N ILE A 206 4.71 1.72 7.12
CA ILE A 206 4.24 0.93 5.98
C ILE A 206 4.66 -0.53 6.15
N GLY A 207 3.66 -1.42 6.24
CA GLY A 207 3.86 -2.88 6.23
C GLY A 207 3.73 -3.48 4.84
N ILE A 208 2.82 -2.94 4.01
CA ILE A 208 2.59 -3.36 2.63
C ILE A 208 2.56 -2.12 1.73
N TRP A 209 3.23 -2.20 0.59
CA TRP A 209 3.16 -1.19 -0.45
C TRP A 209 2.44 -1.74 -1.67
N GLN A 210 1.30 -1.14 -2.04
CA GLN A 210 0.66 -1.37 -3.34
C GLN A 210 1.42 -0.52 -4.37
N PHE A 211 2.24 -1.18 -5.16
CA PHE A 211 3.20 -0.50 -6.03
C PHE A 211 2.73 -0.34 -7.48
N THR A 212 1.57 -0.89 -7.83
CA THR A 212 1.00 -0.78 -9.18
C THR A 212 -0.47 -1.16 -9.19
N SER A 213 -1.23 -0.56 -10.11
CA SER A 213 -2.57 -1.00 -10.55
C SER A 213 -2.51 -1.74 -11.91
N ALA A 214 -1.32 -1.87 -12.47
CA ALA A 214 -1.06 -2.52 -13.75
C ALA A 214 0.06 -3.57 -13.60
N TYR A 215 -0.11 -4.48 -12.64
CA TYR A 215 0.85 -5.55 -12.36
C TYR A 215 1.05 -6.46 -13.57
N ILE A 216 -0.05 -6.71 -14.31
CA ILE A 216 -0.05 -7.40 -15.61
C ILE A 216 -0.84 -6.59 -16.64
N ALA A 217 -0.70 -6.92 -17.90
CA ALA A 217 -1.51 -6.33 -18.96
C ALA A 217 -3.02 -6.59 -18.71
N GLY A 218 -3.80 -5.55 -18.85
CA GLY A 218 -5.24 -5.57 -18.56
C GLY A 218 -5.64 -5.22 -17.13
N GLY A 219 -4.66 -4.87 -16.28
CA GLY A 219 -4.88 -4.38 -14.92
C GLY A 219 -4.95 -5.50 -13.87
N LEU A 220 -4.22 -5.30 -12.80
CA LEU A 220 -4.24 -6.08 -11.57
C LEU A 220 -3.42 -5.29 -10.55
N ASP A 221 -3.90 -5.18 -9.31
CA ASP A 221 -3.17 -4.49 -8.26
C ASP A 221 -2.06 -5.39 -7.70
N GLY A 222 -0.83 -4.87 -7.74
CA GLY A 222 0.35 -5.57 -7.26
C GLY A 222 0.89 -4.94 -5.99
N ASN A 223 1.29 -5.81 -5.06
CA ASN A 223 1.71 -5.45 -3.71
C ASN A 223 3.04 -6.09 -3.36
N VAL A 224 3.80 -5.43 -2.48
CA VAL A 224 5.00 -6.00 -1.87
C VAL A 224 4.90 -5.91 -0.35
N ASP A 225 5.21 -7.02 0.31
CA ASP A 225 5.32 -7.11 1.77
C ASP A 225 6.68 -6.56 2.20
N LEU A 226 6.70 -5.50 2.99
CA LEU A 226 7.91 -4.83 3.43
C LEU A 226 8.45 -5.37 4.76
N THR A 227 7.62 -6.05 5.56
CA THR A 227 7.93 -6.42 6.94
C THR A 227 7.76 -7.90 7.27
N GLY A 228 7.20 -8.68 6.36
CA GLY A 228 6.77 -10.06 6.63
C GLY A 228 5.37 -10.15 7.23
N ILE A 229 4.61 -9.05 7.28
CA ILE A 229 3.28 -9.01 7.91
C ILE A 229 2.29 -9.96 7.24
N THR A 230 2.47 -10.30 5.95
CA THR A 230 1.60 -11.23 5.23
C THR A 230 1.72 -12.68 5.68
N ASP A 231 2.72 -13.02 6.50
CA ASP A 231 2.79 -14.33 7.15
C ASP A 231 1.84 -14.47 8.34
N SER A 232 1.28 -13.36 8.80
CA SER A 232 0.30 -13.34 9.89
C SER A 232 -0.85 -14.32 9.61
N GLY A 233 -1.05 -15.26 10.52
CA GLY A 233 -2.05 -16.34 10.39
C GLY A 233 -1.55 -17.60 9.66
N TYR A 234 -0.33 -17.58 9.14
CA TYR A 234 0.26 -18.69 8.37
C TYR A 234 1.54 -19.26 8.97
N THR A 235 2.19 -18.50 9.85
CA THR A 235 3.35 -18.96 10.64
C THR A 235 3.27 -18.44 12.07
N ASP A 236 3.97 -19.08 13.02
CA ASP A 236 4.05 -18.63 14.42
C ASP A 236 5.06 -17.46 14.62
N THR A 237 5.72 -17.01 13.57
CA THR A 237 6.82 -16.03 13.63
C THR A 237 6.37 -14.64 13.23
N ASN A 238 5.43 -14.06 13.98
CA ASN A 238 4.77 -12.82 13.58
C ASN A 238 5.25 -11.61 14.38
N LYS A 239 6.47 -11.16 14.18
CA LYS A 239 6.86 -9.82 14.59
C LYS A 239 7.34 -9.06 13.36
N PRO A 240 6.53 -8.12 12.82
CA PRO A 240 6.98 -7.24 11.75
C PRO A 240 8.25 -6.51 12.18
N GLU A 241 9.22 -6.40 11.30
CA GLU A 241 10.38 -5.55 11.52
C GLU A 241 10.00 -4.08 11.27
N THR A 242 10.71 -3.18 11.96
CA THR A 242 10.46 -1.73 11.87
C THR A 242 11.11 -1.09 10.65
N ASP A 243 12.25 -1.64 10.22
CA ASP A 243 13.00 -1.13 9.08
C ASP A 243 12.98 -2.12 7.93
N THR A 244 12.85 -1.63 6.72
CA THR A 244 12.83 -2.46 5.50
C THR A 244 13.80 -1.91 4.46
N PRO A 245 14.39 -2.79 3.62
CA PRO A 245 15.24 -2.31 2.52
C PRO A 245 14.50 -1.36 1.57
N ALA A 246 13.17 -1.48 1.47
CA ALA A 246 12.37 -0.59 0.66
C ALA A 246 12.25 0.81 1.26
N THR A 247 12.13 0.91 2.60
CA THR A 247 12.14 2.20 3.30
C THR A 247 13.47 2.91 3.08
N ASP A 248 14.59 2.21 3.31
CA ASP A 248 15.93 2.76 3.11
C ASP A 248 16.14 3.21 1.67
N ALA A 249 15.73 2.40 0.68
CA ALA A 249 15.86 2.75 -0.74
C ALA A 249 15.00 3.97 -1.11
N GLY A 250 13.79 4.09 -0.56
CA GLY A 250 12.93 5.26 -0.75
C GLY A 250 13.54 6.52 -0.17
N GLU A 251 14.08 6.46 1.05
CA GLU A 251 14.76 7.58 1.69
C GLU A 251 16.05 8.00 0.96
N GLU A 252 16.80 7.04 0.42
CA GLU A 252 17.98 7.35 -0.39
C GLU A 252 17.62 8.08 -1.68
N ILE A 253 16.55 7.68 -2.36
CA ILE A 253 16.06 8.34 -3.57
C ILE A 253 15.62 9.77 -3.25
N GLU A 254 14.98 10.03 -2.12
CA GLU A 254 14.59 11.38 -1.69
C GLU A 254 15.78 12.30 -1.46
N LYS A 255 16.98 11.76 -1.23
CA LYS A 255 18.22 12.53 -1.04
C LYS A 255 18.95 12.89 -2.33
N ILE A 256 18.56 12.31 -3.49
CA ILE A 256 19.26 12.55 -4.76
C ILE A 256 19.02 14.00 -5.24
N PRO A 257 20.09 14.79 -5.54
CA PRO A 257 19.94 16.13 -6.07
C PRO A 257 19.35 16.13 -7.49
N ASN A 258 18.46 17.09 -7.77
CA ASN A 258 17.72 17.17 -9.03
C ASN A 258 18.23 18.28 -9.96
N SER A 259 19.56 18.44 -10.08
CA SER A 259 20.17 19.51 -10.89
C SER A 259 19.84 19.41 -12.38
N ASP A 260 19.59 18.22 -12.90
CA ASP A 260 19.53 17.93 -14.34
C ASP A 260 18.09 17.83 -14.90
N VAL A 261 17.09 18.24 -14.13
CA VAL A 261 15.68 18.20 -14.56
C VAL A 261 15.44 19.14 -15.74
N LYS A 262 14.82 18.60 -16.80
CA LYS A 262 14.53 19.28 -18.07
C LYS A 262 13.07 19.10 -18.48
N VAL A 263 12.65 19.85 -19.48
CA VAL A 263 11.31 19.74 -20.08
C VAL A 263 11.06 18.31 -20.58
N GLY A 264 9.89 17.80 -20.26
CA GLY A 264 9.45 16.42 -20.59
C GLY A 264 9.78 15.38 -19.53
N ASP A 265 10.67 15.69 -18.59
CA ASP A 265 10.95 14.78 -17.46
C ASP A 265 9.71 14.61 -16.58
N THR A 266 9.62 13.47 -15.90
CA THR A 266 8.64 13.23 -14.84
C THR A 266 9.29 13.50 -13.50
N VAL A 267 8.64 14.31 -12.67
CA VAL A 267 9.13 14.65 -11.33
C VAL A 267 8.05 14.38 -10.29
N LYS A 268 8.45 13.98 -9.09
CA LYS A 268 7.57 13.85 -7.92
C LYS A 268 7.78 15.04 -7.00
N VAL A 269 6.72 15.66 -6.52
CA VAL A 269 6.79 16.73 -5.51
C VAL A 269 7.10 16.11 -4.16
N LYS A 270 8.19 16.56 -3.51
CA LYS A 270 8.57 16.05 -2.19
C LYS A 270 7.51 16.35 -1.13
N PHE A 271 7.40 15.48 -0.15
CA PHE A 271 6.44 15.66 0.95
C PHE A 271 6.84 16.75 1.93
N SER A 272 8.12 17.02 2.02
CA SER A 272 8.69 18.03 2.92
C SER A 272 8.52 19.48 2.46
N VAL A 273 7.90 19.69 1.30
CA VAL A 273 7.78 21.02 0.69
C VAL A 273 6.48 21.69 1.12
N ASP A 274 6.57 22.92 1.59
CA ASP A 274 5.42 23.66 2.08
C ASP A 274 4.93 24.77 1.13
N ALA A 275 5.80 25.25 0.22
CA ALA A 275 5.46 26.37 -0.65
C ALA A 275 5.96 26.18 -2.09
N TRP A 276 5.19 26.72 -3.04
CA TRP A 276 5.59 26.93 -4.41
C TRP A 276 6.77 27.90 -4.53
N ALA A 277 7.49 27.86 -5.64
CA ALA A 277 8.57 28.83 -5.89
C ALA A 277 8.09 30.31 -5.93
N THR A 278 6.82 30.52 -6.02
CA THR A 278 6.11 31.82 -5.97
C THR A 278 5.69 32.24 -4.56
N GLY A 279 5.81 31.32 -3.58
CA GLY A 279 5.62 31.59 -2.15
C GLY A 279 4.26 31.13 -1.57
N GLU A 280 3.30 30.73 -2.41
CA GLU A 280 2.03 30.19 -1.95
C GLU A 280 2.19 28.78 -1.42
N ALA A 281 1.34 28.37 -0.47
CA ALA A 281 1.34 27.04 0.10
C ALA A 281 1.07 25.96 -0.96
N ILE A 282 1.80 24.84 -0.90
CA ILE A 282 1.53 23.67 -1.72
C ILE A 282 0.46 22.83 -1.02
N PRO A 283 -0.66 22.53 -1.70
CA PRO A 283 -1.67 21.63 -1.15
C PRO A 283 -1.11 20.23 -0.93
N ASP A 284 -1.54 19.59 0.15
CA ASP A 284 -1.08 18.25 0.48
C ASP A 284 -1.39 17.21 -0.62
N TRP A 285 -2.47 17.40 -1.38
CA TRP A 285 -2.80 16.50 -2.50
C TRP A 285 -1.80 16.57 -3.67
N VAL A 286 -0.99 17.64 -3.76
CA VAL A 286 0.10 17.76 -4.76
C VAL A 286 1.33 16.98 -4.31
N LYS A 287 1.59 16.98 -3.00
CA LYS A 287 2.79 16.36 -2.41
C LYS A 287 2.79 14.85 -2.64
N GLY A 288 3.91 14.31 -3.06
CA GLY A 288 4.08 12.88 -3.37
C GLY A 288 3.50 12.43 -4.70
N ASN A 289 2.81 13.31 -5.43
CA ASN A 289 2.34 13.01 -6.76
C ASN A 289 3.35 13.41 -7.84
N SER A 290 3.25 12.74 -8.99
CA SER A 290 4.16 12.92 -10.12
C SER A 290 3.55 13.79 -11.19
N TYR A 291 4.37 14.63 -11.80
CA TYR A 291 3.99 15.58 -12.83
C TYR A 291 5.02 15.62 -13.95
N LYS A 292 4.59 15.91 -15.16
CA LYS A 292 5.50 16.26 -16.26
C LYS A 292 6.01 17.69 -16.09
N VAL A 293 7.25 17.90 -16.46
CA VAL A 293 7.86 19.22 -16.52
C VAL A 293 7.49 19.89 -17.84
N GLN A 294 6.72 20.97 -17.78
CA GLN A 294 6.29 21.75 -18.93
C GLN A 294 7.36 22.79 -19.33
N GLU A 295 7.96 23.44 -18.34
CA GLU A 295 9.08 24.40 -18.53
C GLU A 295 10.12 24.20 -17.45
N ALA A 296 11.38 24.48 -17.76
CA ALA A 296 12.49 24.39 -16.82
C ALA A 296 13.41 25.61 -16.93
N THR A 297 13.82 26.13 -15.78
CA THR A 297 14.86 27.15 -15.64
C THR A 297 16.07 26.59 -14.90
N GLY A 298 17.06 27.40 -14.58
CA GLY A 298 18.22 26.98 -13.78
C GLY A 298 17.83 26.44 -12.40
N SER A 299 16.81 27.02 -11.73
CA SER A 299 16.46 26.75 -10.34
C SER A 299 15.07 26.18 -10.10
N ARG A 300 14.16 26.24 -11.08
CA ARG A 300 12.77 25.84 -10.91
C ARG A 300 12.19 25.24 -12.19
N VAL A 301 11.07 24.50 -12.01
CA VAL A 301 10.31 23.92 -13.10
C VAL A 301 8.83 24.30 -12.98
N LEU A 302 8.14 24.36 -14.12
CA LEU A 302 6.71 24.50 -14.22
C LEU A 302 6.08 23.11 -14.38
N LEU A 303 5.15 22.75 -13.52
CA LEU A 303 4.48 21.45 -13.56
C LEU A 303 3.27 21.48 -14.49
N GLU A 304 3.22 20.53 -15.42
CA GLU A 304 2.11 20.35 -16.35
C GLU A 304 0.82 20.02 -15.57
N GLY A 305 -0.29 20.62 -15.99
CA GLY A 305 -1.62 20.40 -15.40
C GLY A 305 -1.91 21.23 -14.16
N ILE A 306 -0.89 21.52 -13.33
CA ILE A 306 -1.00 22.40 -12.15
C ILE A 306 -0.67 23.85 -12.53
N LEU A 307 0.21 24.04 -13.51
CA LEU A 307 0.70 25.35 -13.96
C LEU A 307 1.31 26.19 -12.84
N SER A 308 2.02 25.54 -11.90
CA SER A 308 2.71 26.19 -10.79
C SER A 308 4.20 25.91 -10.84
N TRP A 309 4.99 26.93 -10.47
CA TRP A 309 6.46 26.85 -10.42
C TRP A 309 6.92 26.25 -9.08
N ILE A 310 7.76 25.24 -9.15
CA ILE A 310 8.38 24.62 -7.98
C ILE A 310 9.92 24.64 -8.10
N SER A 311 10.61 24.77 -6.97
CA SER A 311 12.06 24.68 -6.92
C SER A 311 12.56 23.29 -7.30
N LYS A 312 13.66 23.20 -8.04
CA LYS A 312 14.29 21.90 -8.34
C LYS A 312 14.74 21.15 -7.08
N GLY A 313 15.01 21.84 -5.99
CA GLY A 313 15.33 21.24 -4.70
C GLY A 313 14.13 20.52 -4.05
N ASP A 314 12.90 20.86 -4.47
CA ASP A 314 11.65 20.43 -3.86
C ASP A 314 10.94 19.31 -4.63
N ILE A 315 11.59 18.80 -5.66
CA ILE A 315 11.13 17.68 -6.49
C ILE A 315 12.15 16.56 -6.54
N GLU A 316 11.72 15.38 -6.96
CA GLU A 316 12.55 14.25 -7.31
C GLU A 316 12.41 13.96 -8.80
N LEU A 317 13.53 13.81 -9.50
CA LEU A 317 13.52 13.32 -10.88
C LEU A 317 13.21 11.83 -10.87
N LEU A 318 12.16 11.44 -11.55
CA LEU A 318 11.82 10.03 -11.71
C LEU A 318 12.46 9.50 -12.99
N PRO A 319 13.10 8.32 -12.95
CA PRO A 319 13.62 7.69 -14.16
C PRO A 319 12.45 7.35 -15.08
N ASP A 320 12.63 7.49 -16.39
CA ASP A 320 11.68 6.96 -17.36
C ASP A 320 11.51 5.46 -17.13
N ALA A 321 10.28 4.97 -17.15
CA ALA A 321 9.97 3.56 -16.94
C ALA A 321 10.74 2.63 -17.89
N ALA A 322 11.18 3.14 -19.04
CA ALA A 322 12.02 2.44 -20.02
C ALA A 322 13.51 2.40 -19.65
N THR A 323 13.98 3.19 -18.68
CA THR A 323 15.41 3.31 -18.32
C THR A 323 15.74 2.76 -16.95
N VAL A 324 14.76 2.28 -16.18
CA VAL A 324 15.01 1.58 -14.93
C VAL A 324 15.67 0.25 -15.27
N PRO A 325 16.95 0.03 -14.90
CA PRO A 325 17.55 -1.28 -15.08
C PRO A 325 16.68 -2.30 -14.37
N ASP A 326 16.31 -3.34 -15.10
CA ASP A 326 15.60 -4.51 -14.57
C ASP A 326 16.52 -5.17 -13.53
N LYS A 327 16.56 -4.61 -12.33
CA LYS A 327 17.17 -5.25 -11.18
C LYS A 327 16.16 -6.28 -10.68
N GLN A 328 15.98 -7.29 -11.55
CA GLN A 328 15.35 -8.52 -11.18
C GLN A 328 16.03 -9.01 -9.90
N PRO A 329 15.31 -9.23 -8.78
CA PRO A 329 15.87 -10.04 -7.72
C PRO A 329 16.31 -11.33 -8.40
N GLU A 330 17.57 -11.75 -8.21
CA GLU A 330 18.07 -13.00 -8.77
C GLU A 330 17.02 -14.06 -8.45
N ALA A 331 16.40 -14.60 -9.49
CA ALA A 331 15.40 -15.63 -9.35
C ALA A 331 16.12 -16.84 -8.75
N THR A 332 16.02 -16.97 -7.44
CA THR A 332 16.35 -18.22 -6.77
C THR A 332 15.26 -19.20 -7.20
N HIS A 333 15.56 -19.95 -8.25
CA HIS A 333 14.75 -21.09 -8.65
C HIS A 333 14.80 -22.11 -7.52
N VAL A 334 13.70 -22.22 -6.79
CA VAL A 334 13.53 -23.32 -5.84
C VAL A 334 13.23 -24.56 -6.68
N VAL A 335 14.26 -25.40 -6.86
CA VAL A 335 14.12 -26.69 -7.53
C VAL A 335 13.03 -27.49 -6.81
N GLN A 336 11.92 -27.73 -7.47
CA GLN A 336 10.91 -28.66 -6.98
C GLN A 336 11.39 -30.09 -7.16
N TYR A 337 11.03 -30.96 -6.21
CA TYR A 337 11.43 -32.36 -6.23
C TYR A 337 11.02 -33.03 -7.56
N GLY A 338 12.01 -33.39 -8.38
CA GLY A 338 11.80 -34.03 -9.69
C GLY A 338 12.24 -33.19 -10.90
N GLU A 339 12.71 -31.95 -10.74
CA GLU A 339 13.29 -31.16 -11.83
C GLU A 339 14.80 -31.41 -11.96
N THR A 340 15.25 -31.73 -13.17
CA THR A 340 16.68 -31.80 -13.52
C THR A 340 17.07 -30.49 -14.22
N LEU A 341 18.12 -29.85 -13.71
CA LEU A 341 18.76 -28.72 -14.39
C LEU A 341 19.31 -29.20 -15.74
N SER A 342 18.77 -28.72 -16.84
CA SER A 342 19.29 -28.90 -18.19
C SER A 342 20.14 -27.71 -18.59
#